data_683f829b427ccdf9ae0d2f6409a3f5a3
#
_entry.id   683f829b427ccdf9ae0d2f6409a3f5a3
#
_cell.length_a   1.000
_cell.length_b   1.000
_cell.length_c   1.000
_cell.angle_alpha   90.00
_cell.angle_beta   90.00
_cell.angle_gamma   90.00
#
_symmetry.space_group_name_H-M   'P 1'
#
loop_
_entity.id
_entity.type
_entity.pdbx_description
1 polymer ?
#
loop_
_entity_poly.entity_id
_entity_poly.type
_entity_poly.pdbx_seq_one_letter_code
_entity_poly.pdbx_strand_id
1 'polypeptide(L)'
;MQTCNASPGNEEGLTVRERPSMVIRSGTIVDGTGGPPRVADIAIAGDRIVEIGQISERGADEIDARGLLVTPGFVDLHTHYDAQVTWAEHITPSSCQGVTTVLTGNCGVGFAPCHPNHRHRLVELMEGVEDIPEVVLTEGLPWNWESFPDYLDSLAARRFDLDVATQVPHAALRVHVMGERGVAREPATEADSVAMARLAAEGIRAGALGFSTSRTLNHRTLAGESIPTLTAAEEELTTIATAVGATGAGWLQVISDFGEHLPAEFAMLRRLAGASGRPMTMTVLERDAKPDEWSRLLASIAAANADGIMMTGQVLTRPTGILLGFEISQHPFVDCPSYGPIAKLPFVQRIAALRDPELRRRLLAEAVKPTALATRVRSWDRIFPLGDPPDYEPTAERSMGAEARRRGLDPATFTYDHLLEDGGRTILYRPLSNYAHGDLGTVREMMRHPNTLLGLGDGGAHVSVLCDASALTYGLTHWTRDRAEGRFPLEWMVRRLTRDNAHAIGLDDRGVLAPGYRADVNVIDYDRLQLRVPEVVYDLPSGGRRLMQRADGYNATIVAGQLVRCGGTPTGALPGRLVRGHRALSA
;
A
#
# COMPACT_ATOMS: atom_id res chain seq x y z
N MET A 1 -17.59 29.88 -75.44
CA MET A 1 -16.55 29.62 -74.42
C MET A 1 -17.17 29.90 -73.06
N GLN A 2 -17.70 28.86 -72.41
CA GLN A 2 -18.28 28.94 -71.10
C GLN A 2 -17.43 28.02 -70.20
N THR A 3 -16.80 28.64 -69.22
CA THR A 3 -15.98 27.94 -68.19
C THR A 3 -16.89 27.56 -67.04
N CYS A 4 -17.11 26.24 -66.79
CA CYS A 4 -17.71 25.73 -65.59
C CYS A 4 -16.74 25.78 -64.41
N ASN A 5 -17.09 26.53 -63.36
CA ASN A 5 -16.43 26.48 -62.06
C ASN A 5 -17.10 25.33 -61.26
N ALA A 6 -16.30 24.30 -60.88
CA ALA A 6 -16.68 23.34 -59.90
C ALA A 6 -16.18 23.83 -58.52
N SER A 7 -17.11 23.97 -57.57
CA SER A 7 -16.79 24.20 -56.15
C SER A 7 -16.29 22.90 -55.51
N PRO A 8 -15.30 22.93 -54.64
CA PRO A 8 -14.90 21.76 -53.88
C PRO A 8 -15.96 21.46 -52.82
N GLY A 9 -16.52 20.25 -52.89
CA GLY A 9 -17.39 19.70 -51.82
C GLY A 9 -16.59 19.50 -50.55
N ASN A 10 -17.16 19.98 -49.44
CA ASN A 10 -16.74 19.61 -48.09
C ASN A 10 -16.95 18.09 -47.91
N GLU A 11 -15.90 17.32 -47.99
CA GLU A 11 -15.86 16.01 -47.38
C GLU A 11 -15.71 16.20 -45.87
N GLU A 12 -16.80 16.28 -45.13
CA GLU A 12 -16.83 16.02 -43.70
C GLU A 12 -16.39 14.57 -43.51
N GLY A 13 -15.17 14.40 -43.01
CA GLY A 13 -14.62 13.10 -42.67
C GLY A 13 -15.53 12.39 -41.65
N LEU A 14 -16.32 11.44 -42.10
CA LEU A 14 -16.90 10.43 -41.24
C LEU A 14 -15.75 9.64 -40.63
N THR A 15 -15.35 10.03 -39.40
CA THR A 15 -14.53 9.16 -38.56
C THR A 15 -15.30 7.87 -38.35
N VAL A 16 -14.83 6.78 -38.96
CA VAL A 16 -15.31 5.42 -38.66
C VAL A 16 -15.12 5.24 -37.15
N ARG A 17 -16.22 5.29 -36.38
CA ARG A 17 -16.16 4.98 -34.95
C ARG A 17 -15.67 3.53 -34.83
N GLU A 18 -14.50 3.33 -34.26
CA GLU A 18 -14.04 1.98 -33.96
C GLU A 18 -15.05 1.28 -33.06
N ARG A 19 -15.41 0.06 -33.42
CA ARG A 19 -16.33 -0.77 -32.62
C ARG A 19 -15.72 -0.93 -31.22
N PRO A 20 -16.51 -0.70 -30.13
CA PRO A 20 -16.02 -0.92 -28.78
C PRO A 20 -15.47 -2.33 -28.59
N SER A 21 -14.28 -2.43 -27.98
CA SER A 21 -13.73 -3.74 -27.58
C SER A 21 -14.52 -4.35 -26.44
N MET A 22 -15.08 -3.51 -25.54
CA MET A 22 -15.90 -3.94 -24.42
C MET A 22 -17.02 -2.94 -24.15
N VAL A 23 -18.20 -3.43 -23.72
CA VAL A 23 -19.26 -2.59 -23.18
C VAL A 23 -19.73 -3.14 -21.84
N ILE A 24 -19.72 -2.30 -20.81
CA ILE A 24 -20.29 -2.58 -19.49
C ILE A 24 -21.71 -2.01 -19.49
N ARG A 25 -22.72 -2.87 -19.25
CA ARG A 25 -24.13 -2.55 -19.41
C ARG A 25 -24.82 -2.22 -18.10
N SER A 26 -25.56 -1.12 -18.08
CA SER A 26 -26.57 -0.77 -17.07
C SER A 26 -26.06 -0.78 -15.62
N GLY A 27 -24.78 -0.44 -15.41
CA GLY A 27 -24.19 -0.36 -14.08
C GLY A 27 -24.55 0.92 -13.33
N THR A 28 -24.60 0.86 -12.02
CA THR A 28 -24.65 2.05 -11.16
C THR A 28 -23.26 2.67 -11.08
N ILE A 29 -23.04 3.72 -11.85
CA ILE A 29 -21.72 4.37 -11.99
C ILE A 29 -21.51 5.35 -10.83
N VAL A 30 -20.42 5.16 -10.09
CA VAL A 30 -19.80 6.15 -9.18
C VAL A 30 -18.45 6.53 -9.77
N ASP A 31 -18.43 7.64 -10.49
CA ASP A 31 -17.39 7.96 -11.49
C ASP A 31 -16.07 8.49 -10.95
N GLY A 32 -15.89 8.57 -9.63
CA GLY A 32 -14.65 9.08 -9.02
C GLY A 32 -14.58 10.60 -8.89
N THR A 33 -15.56 11.34 -9.40
CA THR A 33 -15.61 12.82 -9.24
C THR A 33 -16.12 13.26 -7.88
N GLY A 34 -16.84 12.37 -7.15
CA GLY A 34 -17.61 12.69 -5.95
C GLY A 34 -19.02 13.16 -6.25
N GLY A 35 -19.45 13.12 -7.52
CA GLY A 35 -20.82 13.38 -7.96
C GLY A 35 -21.75 12.21 -7.64
N PRO A 36 -23.11 12.43 -7.72
CA PRO A 36 -24.10 11.41 -7.39
C PRO A 36 -24.02 10.20 -8.34
N PRO A 37 -24.34 8.99 -7.84
CA PRO A 37 -24.42 7.79 -8.66
C PRO A 37 -25.47 7.93 -9.79
N ARG A 38 -25.20 7.30 -10.95
CA ARG A 38 -26.14 7.23 -12.08
C ARG A 38 -26.07 5.88 -12.78
N VAL A 39 -27.19 5.43 -13.35
CA VAL A 39 -27.21 4.20 -14.16
C VAL A 39 -26.86 4.56 -15.62
N ALA A 40 -25.83 3.92 -16.17
CA ALA A 40 -25.44 4.08 -17.57
C ALA A 40 -24.60 2.89 -18.06
N ASP A 41 -24.36 2.84 -19.38
CA ASP A 41 -23.39 1.95 -20.01
C ASP A 41 -22.01 2.66 -20.12
N ILE A 42 -20.95 1.87 -20.23
CA ILE A 42 -19.58 2.34 -20.53
C ILE A 42 -19.06 1.58 -21.74
N ALA A 43 -18.66 2.31 -22.80
CA ALA A 43 -17.94 1.73 -23.93
C ALA A 43 -16.44 1.95 -23.79
N ILE A 44 -15.69 0.90 -24.07
CA ILE A 44 -14.22 0.88 -24.03
C ILE A 44 -13.71 0.49 -25.41
N ALA A 45 -12.71 1.22 -25.90
CA ALA A 45 -11.96 0.89 -27.11
C ALA A 45 -10.46 0.94 -26.81
N GLY A 46 -9.76 -0.17 -27.06
CA GLY A 46 -8.37 -0.31 -26.63
C GLY A 46 -8.22 -0.14 -25.13
N ASP A 47 -7.37 0.79 -24.70
CA ASP A 47 -7.10 1.06 -23.29
C ASP A 47 -7.88 2.27 -22.72
N ARG A 48 -8.87 2.82 -23.48
CA ARG A 48 -9.57 4.04 -23.11
C ARG A 48 -11.09 3.86 -23.05
N ILE A 49 -11.71 4.59 -22.12
CA ILE A 49 -13.16 4.83 -22.12
C ILE A 49 -13.46 5.77 -23.28
N VAL A 50 -14.42 5.40 -24.14
CA VAL A 50 -14.79 6.21 -25.31
C VAL A 50 -16.16 6.86 -25.17
N GLU A 51 -17.09 6.24 -24.44
CA GLU A 51 -18.43 6.77 -24.24
C GLU A 51 -19.02 6.29 -22.91
N ILE A 52 -19.83 7.14 -22.27
CA ILE A 52 -20.64 6.79 -21.09
C ILE A 52 -22.05 7.35 -21.32
N GLY A 53 -23.06 6.48 -21.31
CA GLY A 53 -24.44 6.88 -21.54
C GLY A 53 -25.32 5.71 -21.91
N GLN A 54 -26.30 5.95 -22.81
CA GLN A 54 -27.06 4.89 -23.45
C GLN A 54 -26.34 4.47 -24.73
N ILE A 55 -25.76 3.28 -24.74
CA ILE A 55 -24.91 2.79 -25.82
C ILE A 55 -25.67 1.68 -26.57
N SER A 56 -26.03 1.93 -27.84
CA SER A 56 -26.72 0.96 -28.70
C SER A 56 -25.78 -0.05 -29.34
N GLU A 57 -24.52 0.35 -29.57
CA GLU A 57 -23.50 -0.47 -30.19
C GLU A 57 -23.13 -1.66 -29.29
N ARG A 58 -22.90 -2.83 -29.91
CA ARG A 58 -22.37 -4.00 -29.20
C ARG A 58 -20.86 -3.94 -29.16
N GLY A 59 -20.29 -4.22 -27.96
CA GLY A 59 -18.88 -4.53 -27.79
C GLY A 59 -18.50 -5.87 -28.43
N ALA A 60 -17.19 -6.12 -28.55
CA ALA A 60 -16.71 -7.49 -28.78
C ALA A 60 -17.01 -8.36 -27.55
N ASP A 61 -16.77 -7.79 -26.37
CA ASP A 61 -17.15 -8.34 -25.05
C ASP A 61 -18.21 -7.47 -24.40
N GLU A 62 -19.13 -8.07 -23.64
CA GLU A 62 -20.13 -7.36 -22.86
C GLU A 62 -20.17 -7.87 -21.42
N ILE A 63 -20.25 -6.94 -20.46
CA ILE A 63 -20.41 -7.23 -19.04
C ILE A 63 -21.77 -6.69 -18.59
N ASP A 64 -22.66 -7.55 -18.13
CA ASP A 64 -23.93 -7.15 -17.52
C ASP A 64 -23.66 -6.68 -16.07
N ALA A 65 -23.80 -5.37 -15.85
CA ALA A 65 -23.59 -4.74 -14.55
C ALA A 65 -24.91 -4.29 -13.89
N ARG A 66 -26.06 -4.82 -14.31
CA ARG A 66 -27.37 -4.48 -13.70
C ARG A 66 -27.38 -4.81 -12.21
N GLY A 67 -27.69 -3.81 -11.39
CA GLY A 67 -27.67 -3.94 -9.91
C GLY A 67 -26.28 -3.93 -9.30
N LEU A 68 -25.22 -3.79 -10.11
CA LEU A 68 -23.84 -3.72 -9.66
C LEU A 68 -23.33 -2.27 -9.65
N LEU A 69 -22.39 -2.02 -8.77
CA LEU A 69 -21.65 -0.77 -8.69
C LEU A 69 -20.50 -0.81 -9.71
N VAL A 70 -20.30 0.29 -10.44
CA VAL A 70 -19.20 0.47 -11.37
C VAL A 70 -18.39 1.69 -10.94
N THR A 71 -17.10 1.47 -10.62
CA THR A 71 -16.18 2.51 -10.14
C THR A 71 -14.91 2.55 -10.98
N PRO A 72 -14.13 3.64 -10.96
CA PRO A 72 -12.74 3.57 -11.40
C PRO A 72 -11.99 2.52 -10.61
N GLY A 73 -10.92 1.96 -11.19
CA GLY A 73 -9.96 1.15 -10.46
C GLY A 73 -9.30 1.95 -9.33
N PHE A 74 -9.02 1.30 -8.21
CA PHE A 74 -8.41 1.97 -7.05
C PHE A 74 -6.92 2.20 -7.29
N VAL A 75 -6.41 3.30 -6.71
CA VAL A 75 -4.99 3.67 -6.76
C VAL A 75 -4.41 3.60 -5.36
N ASP A 76 -3.49 2.64 -5.15
CA ASP A 76 -2.77 2.50 -3.88
C ASP A 76 -1.41 3.20 -3.99
N LEU A 77 -1.30 4.35 -3.33
CA LEU A 77 -0.12 5.23 -3.42
C LEU A 77 0.97 4.89 -2.39
N HIS A 78 0.78 3.83 -1.59
CA HIS A 78 1.77 3.41 -0.60
C HIS A 78 1.84 1.90 -0.48
N THR A 79 2.77 1.30 -1.21
CA THR A 79 3.02 -0.14 -1.23
C THR A 79 4.51 -0.45 -1.21
N HIS A 80 4.87 -1.70 -0.89
CA HIS A 80 6.23 -2.22 -0.81
C HIS A 80 6.44 -3.44 -1.70
N TYR A 81 5.89 -3.39 -2.92
CA TYR A 81 6.10 -4.44 -3.93
C TYR A 81 7.48 -4.35 -4.62
N ASP A 82 8.42 -3.58 -4.11
CA ASP A 82 9.72 -3.28 -4.72
C ASP A 82 10.49 -4.52 -5.17
N ALA A 83 10.42 -5.60 -4.38
CA ALA A 83 10.94 -6.90 -4.75
C ALA A 83 9.96 -7.67 -5.64
N GLN A 84 8.68 -7.77 -5.23
CA GLN A 84 7.69 -8.63 -5.87
C GLN A 84 7.47 -8.27 -7.35
N VAL A 85 7.50 -6.98 -7.72
CA VAL A 85 7.38 -6.52 -9.12
C VAL A 85 8.50 -7.04 -10.02
N THR A 86 9.60 -7.56 -9.46
CA THR A 86 10.72 -8.10 -10.24
C THR A 86 10.55 -9.57 -10.62
N TRP A 87 9.67 -10.32 -9.94
CA TRP A 87 9.42 -11.75 -10.22
C TRP A 87 7.95 -12.09 -10.47
N ALA A 88 6.98 -11.36 -9.88
CA ALA A 88 5.56 -11.67 -10.03
C ALA A 88 4.92 -10.88 -11.19
N GLU A 89 3.90 -11.47 -11.81
CA GLU A 89 3.03 -10.85 -12.81
C GLU A 89 1.70 -10.41 -12.18
N HIS A 90 1.26 -11.13 -11.14
CA HIS A 90 0.09 -10.79 -10.35
C HIS A 90 0.53 -10.07 -9.07
N ILE A 91 0.16 -8.79 -8.95
CA ILE A 91 0.54 -7.94 -7.81
C ILE A 91 -0.49 -8.10 -6.69
N THR A 92 -0.52 -9.31 -6.15
CA THR A 92 -1.38 -9.68 -5.01
C THR A 92 -0.67 -9.35 -3.69
N PRO A 93 -1.41 -8.98 -2.62
CA PRO A 93 -2.88 -8.98 -2.50
C PRO A 93 -3.60 -7.76 -3.10
N SER A 94 -2.95 -6.67 -3.50
CA SER A 94 -3.62 -5.43 -3.95
C SER A 94 -4.54 -5.67 -5.16
N SER A 95 -4.14 -6.48 -6.15
CA SER A 95 -5.00 -6.78 -7.30
C SER A 95 -6.28 -7.57 -6.94
N CYS A 96 -6.32 -8.21 -5.74
CA CYS A 96 -7.52 -8.85 -5.21
C CYS A 96 -8.51 -7.86 -4.56
N GLN A 97 -8.13 -6.59 -4.42
CA GLN A 97 -8.87 -5.52 -3.72
C GLN A 97 -9.37 -4.44 -4.69
N GLY A 98 -9.46 -4.73 -5.98
CA GLY A 98 -9.88 -3.76 -6.99
C GLY A 98 -8.84 -2.67 -7.30
N VAL A 99 -7.60 -2.85 -6.87
CA VAL A 99 -6.49 -1.95 -7.20
C VAL A 99 -6.05 -2.19 -8.65
N THR A 100 -5.89 -1.11 -9.39
CA THR A 100 -5.44 -1.13 -10.78
C THR A 100 -4.11 -0.38 -10.98
N THR A 101 -3.67 0.36 -9.97
CA THR A 101 -2.37 1.06 -9.96
C THR A 101 -1.77 1.04 -8.57
N VAL A 102 -0.49 0.66 -8.46
CA VAL A 102 0.29 0.72 -7.21
C VAL A 102 1.50 1.63 -7.37
N LEU A 103 1.91 2.27 -6.26
CA LEU A 103 3.16 3.02 -6.16
C LEU A 103 4.09 2.33 -5.17
N THR A 104 5.29 1.94 -5.61
CA THR A 104 6.35 1.34 -4.80
C THR A 104 7.47 2.32 -4.48
N GLY A 105 8.52 1.89 -3.77
CA GLY A 105 9.62 2.75 -3.38
C GLY A 105 9.27 3.69 -2.24
N ASN A 106 8.29 3.34 -1.41
CA ASN A 106 7.87 4.12 -0.26
C ASN A 106 8.86 3.97 0.91
N CYS A 107 8.73 4.82 1.91
CA CYS A 107 9.49 4.76 3.17
C CYS A 107 11.02 4.76 2.98
N GLY A 108 11.52 5.18 1.84
CA GLY A 108 12.96 5.24 1.56
C GLY A 108 13.64 3.88 1.41
N VAL A 109 12.89 2.78 1.28
CA VAL A 109 13.42 1.42 1.06
C VAL A 109 13.16 0.94 -0.36
N GLY A 110 14.02 0.07 -0.88
CA GLY A 110 13.94 -0.47 -2.24
C GLY A 110 15.30 -1.02 -2.70
N PHE A 111 15.36 -1.50 -3.95
CA PHE A 111 16.51 -2.26 -4.47
C PHE A 111 17.32 -1.55 -5.57
N ALA A 112 17.02 -0.27 -5.83
CA ALA A 112 17.74 0.52 -6.84
C ALA A 112 17.90 1.99 -6.41
N PRO A 113 19.06 2.62 -6.74
CA PRO A 113 20.24 2.02 -7.37
C PRO A 113 20.98 1.07 -6.42
N CYS A 114 21.70 0.08 -6.96
CA CYS A 114 22.43 -0.87 -6.12
C CYS A 114 23.71 -1.35 -6.81
N HIS A 115 24.85 -1.05 -6.19
CA HIS A 115 26.12 -1.62 -6.62
C HIS A 115 26.17 -3.14 -6.33
N PRO A 116 26.69 -4.01 -7.20
CA PRO A 116 26.72 -5.46 -6.99
C PRO A 116 27.27 -5.88 -5.61
N ASN A 117 28.28 -5.20 -5.11
CA ASN A 117 28.92 -5.49 -3.82
C ASN A 117 28.02 -5.19 -2.60
N HIS A 118 26.94 -4.45 -2.77
CA HIS A 118 26.08 -4.00 -1.67
C HIS A 118 24.67 -4.61 -1.72
N ARG A 119 24.40 -5.57 -2.63
CA ARG A 119 23.09 -6.23 -2.77
C ARG A 119 22.61 -6.86 -1.48
N HIS A 120 23.51 -7.54 -0.75
CA HIS A 120 23.21 -8.15 0.54
C HIS A 120 22.72 -7.14 1.58
N ARG A 121 23.25 -5.91 1.59
CA ARG A 121 22.81 -4.85 2.52
C ARG A 121 21.38 -4.41 2.31
N LEU A 122 20.95 -4.31 1.04
CA LEU A 122 19.54 -3.98 0.73
C LEU A 122 18.60 -5.16 1.05
N VAL A 123 19.07 -6.41 0.89
CA VAL A 123 18.33 -7.62 1.29
C VAL A 123 18.15 -7.64 2.81
N GLU A 124 19.23 -7.50 3.60
CA GLU A 124 19.19 -7.43 5.08
C GLU A 124 18.25 -6.33 5.58
N LEU A 125 18.29 -5.16 4.94
CA LEU A 125 17.42 -4.04 5.28
C LEU A 125 15.95 -4.37 5.02
N MET A 126 15.63 -4.89 3.84
CA MET A 126 14.27 -5.20 3.44
C MET A 126 13.68 -6.36 4.25
N GLU A 127 14.48 -7.36 4.61
CA GLU A 127 14.05 -8.44 5.49
C GLU A 127 13.61 -7.90 6.85
N GLY A 128 14.39 -6.97 7.41
CA GLY A 128 14.09 -6.41 8.73
C GLY A 128 12.97 -5.39 8.74
N VAL A 129 12.83 -4.59 7.68
CA VAL A 129 11.81 -3.53 7.57
C VAL A 129 10.46 -4.11 7.13
N GLU A 130 10.45 -5.00 6.13
CA GLU A 130 9.22 -5.46 5.47
C GLU A 130 8.84 -6.92 5.80
N ASP A 131 9.60 -7.58 6.69
CA ASP A 131 9.35 -8.98 7.09
C ASP A 131 9.28 -9.94 5.88
N ILE A 132 10.12 -9.68 4.86
CA ILE A 132 10.28 -10.56 3.70
C ILE A 132 11.51 -11.42 3.92
N PRO A 133 11.41 -12.77 4.03
CA PRO A 133 12.55 -13.63 4.32
C PRO A 133 13.72 -13.45 3.33
N GLU A 134 14.95 -13.40 3.83
CA GLU A 134 16.18 -13.26 3.04
C GLU A 134 16.24 -14.24 1.86
N VAL A 135 15.86 -15.51 2.08
CA VAL A 135 15.83 -16.54 1.03
C VAL A 135 14.87 -16.17 -0.13
N VAL A 136 13.73 -15.57 0.18
CA VAL A 136 12.76 -15.12 -0.84
C VAL A 136 13.36 -14.00 -1.69
N LEU A 137 14.01 -13.03 -1.04
CA LEU A 137 14.66 -11.90 -1.72
C LEU A 137 15.86 -12.35 -2.54
N THR A 138 16.71 -13.21 -1.99
CA THR A 138 17.92 -13.67 -2.67
C THR A 138 17.61 -14.49 -3.92
N GLU A 139 16.61 -15.37 -3.86
CA GLU A 139 16.20 -16.20 -4.99
C GLU A 139 15.30 -15.45 -5.99
N GLY A 140 14.51 -14.47 -5.50
CA GLY A 140 13.53 -13.76 -6.31
C GLY A 140 14.10 -12.60 -7.11
N LEU A 141 15.12 -11.89 -6.58
CA LEU A 141 15.65 -10.68 -7.22
C LEU A 141 16.62 -11.03 -8.37
N PRO A 142 16.31 -10.67 -9.63
CA PRO A 142 17.16 -11.00 -10.78
C PRO A 142 18.44 -10.15 -10.86
N TRP A 143 18.48 -9.01 -10.18
CA TRP A 143 19.63 -8.09 -10.13
C TRP A 143 20.22 -7.74 -11.50
N ASN A 144 19.37 -7.51 -12.49
CA ASN A 144 19.75 -7.10 -13.85
C ASN A 144 19.83 -5.58 -14.03
N TRP A 145 20.03 -4.87 -12.92
CA TRP A 145 20.22 -3.41 -12.86
C TRP A 145 21.36 -3.05 -11.90
N GLU A 146 21.90 -1.86 -12.09
CA GLU A 146 22.79 -1.19 -11.15
C GLU A 146 22.29 0.23 -10.85
N SER A 147 21.90 0.98 -11.89
CA SER A 147 21.29 2.30 -11.76
C SER A 147 19.77 2.22 -11.56
N PHE A 148 19.15 3.33 -11.13
CA PHE A 148 17.69 3.42 -11.05
C PHE A 148 17.03 3.41 -12.44
N PRO A 149 17.55 4.10 -13.49
CA PRO A 149 17.06 3.93 -14.85
C PRO A 149 17.05 2.47 -15.34
N ASP A 150 18.13 1.69 -15.09
CA ASP A 150 18.18 0.26 -15.46
C ASP A 150 17.06 -0.53 -14.76
N TYR A 151 16.80 -0.25 -13.49
CA TYR A 151 15.69 -0.86 -12.75
C TYR A 151 14.33 -0.54 -13.41
N LEU A 152 14.11 0.72 -13.79
CA LEU A 152 12.90 1.10 -14.52
C LEU A 152 12.80 0.38 -15.88
N ASP A 153 13.89 0.21 -16.59
CA ASP A 153 13.90 -0.51 -17.87
C ASP A 153 13.65 -2.02 -17.68
N SER A 154 14.19 -2.60 -16.60
CA SER A 154 13.87 -3.97 -16.19
C SER A 154 12.38 -4.15 -15.91
N LEU A 155 11.75 -3.23 -15.18
CA LEU A 155 10.31 -3.26 -14.93
C LEU A 155 9.48 -3.01 -16.20
N ALA A 156 9.93 -2.12 -17.10
CA ALA A 156 9.24 -1.83 -18.36
C ALA A 156 9.19 -3.03 -19.32
N ALA A 157 10.15 -3.94 -19.21
CA ALA A 157 10.16 -5.19 -19.97
C ALA A 157 9.14 -6.22 -19.47
N ARG A 158 8.54 -6.01 -18.29
CA ARG A 158 7.57 -6.92 -17.66
C ARG A 158 6.13 -6.56 -18.01
N ARG A 159 5.22 -7.47 -17.70
CA ARG A 159 3.77 -7.27 -17.77
C ARG A 159 3.15 -7.66 -16.42
N PHE A 160 2.06 -6.99 -16.05
CA PHE A 160 1.40 -7.16 -14.77
C PHE A 160 -0.12 -7.20 -14.93
N ASP A 161 -0.81 -7.68 -13.90
CA ASP A 161 -2.27 -7.61 -13.82
C ASP A 161 -2.79 -6.22 -13.37
N LEU A 162 -1.90 -5.28 -13.02
CA LEU A 162 -2.18 -3.88 -12.72
C LEU A 162 -0.99 -2.99 -13.10
N ASP A 163 -1.17 -1.68 -13.15
CA ASP A 163 -0.08 -0.75 -13.41
C ASP A 163 0.82 -0.56 -12.17
N VAL A 164 2.12 -0.47 -12.41
CA VAL A 164 3.15 -0.27 -11.38
C VAL A 164 3.85 1.06 -11.60
N ALA A 165 3.95 1.87 -10.57
CA ALA A 165 4.79 3.07 -10.52
C ALA A 165 5.79 2.95 -9.37
N THR A 166 6.88 3.71 -9.38
CA THR A 166 7.90 3.64 -8.33
C THR A 166 8.54 4.99 -8.02
N GLN A 167 9.12 5.10 -6.84
CA GLN A 167 9.89 6.26 -6.36
C GLN A 167 11.35 5.88 -6.13
N VAL A 168 12.24 6.86 -6.11
CA VAL A 168 13.66 6.66 -5.78
C VAL A 168 13.82 6.56 -4.26
N PRO A 169 14.29 5.42 -3.72
CA PRO A 169 14.40 5.20 -2.28
C PRO A 169 15.74 5.71 -1.73
N HIS A 170 15.70 6.52 -0.69
CA HIS A 170 16.86 7.18 -0.11
C HIS A 170 17.90 6.20 0.48
N ALA A 171 17.47 5.12 1.13
CA ALA A 171 18.41 4.15 1.71
C ALA A 171 19.26 3.49 0.62
N ALA A 172 18.67 3.15 -0.52
CA ALA A 172 19.42 2.60 -1.65
C ALA A 172 20.43 3.61 -2.22
N LEU A 173 20.06 4.91 -2.31
CA LEU A 173 21.00 5.96 -2.73
C LEU A 173 22.19 6.06 -1.78
N ARG A 174 21.95 6.09 -0.44
CA ARG A 174 23.03 6.16 0.54
C ARG A 174 23.95 4.95 0.48
N VAL A 175 23.39 3.74 0.38
CA VAL A 175 24.18 2.51 0.26
C VAL A 175 24.96 2.49 -1.07
N HIS A 176 24.37 2.94 -2.16
CA HIS A 176 25.03 2.99 -3.46
C HIS A 176 26.23 3.97 -3.48
N VAL A 177 26.06 5.18 -2.92
CA VAL A 177 27.07 6.25 -2.96
C VAL A 177 28.11 6.09 -1.87
N MET A 178 27.69 5.73 -0.64
CA MET A 178 28.55 5.74 0.55
C MET A 178 29.00 4.34 0.98
N GLY A 179 28.40 3.26 0.43
CA GLY A 179 28.71 1.89 0.82
C GLY A 179 28.50 1.65 2.32
N GLU A 180 29.45 0.98 2.97
CA GLU A 180 29.41 0.66 4.41
C GLU A 180 29.30 1.91 5.30
N ARG A 181 29.83 3.07 4.86
CA ARG A 181 29.64 4.35 5.58
C ARG A 181 28.16 4.72 5.65
N GLY A 182 27.42 4.52 4.55
CA GLY A 182 25.97 4.76 4.48
C GLY A 182 25.21 3.81 5.40
N VAL A 183 25.56 2.52 5.40
CA VAL A 183 24.99 1.51 6.31
C VAL A 183 25.26 1.87 7.77
N ALA A 184 26.48 2.30 8.09
CA ALA A 184 26.87 2.76 9.43
C ALA A 184 26.24 4.11 9.84
N ARG A 185 25.48 4.74 8.94
CA ARG A 185 24.82 6.06 9.18
C ARG A 185 25.83 7.19 9.42
N GLU A 186 27.05 7.07 8.87
CA GLU A 186 28.00 8.19 8.90
C GLU A 186 27.40 9.42 8.21
N PRO A 187 27.77 10.64 8.65
CA PRO A 187 27.37 11.84 7.94
C PRO A 187 27.83 11.81 6.48
N ALA A 188 26.92 12.19 5.56
CA ALA A 188 27.28 12.38 4.17
C ALA A 188 28.20 13.60 4.04
N THR A 189 29.23 13.50 3.22
CA THR A 189 30.01 14.66 2.79
C THR A 189 29.21 15.46 1.75
N GLU A 190 29.64 16.69 1.46
CA GLU A 190 29.06 17.48 0.38
C GLU A 190 29.10 16.73 -0.96
N ALA A 191 30.22 16.05 -1.26
CA ALA A 191 30.36 15.24 -2.46
C ALA A 191 29.38 14.06 -2.50
N ASP A 192 29.16 13.37 -1.37
CA ASP A 192 28.16 12.29 -1.26
C ASP A 192 26.75 12.84 -1.52
N SER A 193 26.40 13.98 -0.91
CA SER A 193 25.09 14.63 -1.06
C SER A 193 24.83 15.05 -2.51
N VAL A 194 25.82 15.63 -3.18
CA VAL A 194 25.74 16.00 -4.61
C VAL A 194 25.60 14.77 -5.50
N ALA A 195 26.32 13.68 -5.18
CA ALA A 195 26.19 12.42 -5.93
C ALA A 195 24.80 11.80 -5.79
N MET A 196 24.26 11.73 -4.56
CA MET A 196 22.89 11.25 -4.31
C MET A 196 21.83 12.11 -5.00
N ALA A 197 21.98 13.44 -4.94
CA ALA A 197 21.09 14.40 -5.59
C ALA A 197 21.06 14.21 -7.12
N ARG A 198 22.22 14.00 -7.74
CA ARG A 198 22.32 13.72 -9.18
C ARG A 198 21.58 12.43 -9.54
N LEU A 199 21.79 11.34 -8.78
CA LEU A 199 21.14 10.05 -9.02
C LEU A 199 19.63 10.11 -8.78
N ALA A 200 19.17 10.84 -7.76
CA ALA A 200 17.74 11.06 -7.53
C ALA A 200 17.09 11.80 -8.69
N ALA A 201 17.68 12.90 -9.14
CA ALA A 201 17.18 13.66 -10.29
C ALA A 201 17.22 12.84 -11.59
N GLU A 202 18.23 11.99 -11.79
CA GLU A 202 18.31 11.04 -12.89
C GLU A 202 17.14 10.05 -12.88
N GLY A 203 16.83 9.46 -11.69
CA GLY A 203 15.69 8.58 -11.51
C GLY A 203 14.36 9.24 -11.84
N ILE A 204 14.14 10.50 -11.41
CA ILE A 204 12.94 11.27 -11.77
C ILE A 204 12.86 11.51 -13.29
N ARG A 205 13.95 11.92 -13.94
CA ARG A 205 13.97 12.11 -15.40
C ARG A 205 13.75 10.82 -16.18
N ALA A 206 14.17 9.69 -15.62
CA ALA A 206 13.89 8.37 -16.18
C ALA A 206 12.43 7.92 -16.00
N GLY A 207 11.67 8.59 -15.13
CA GLY A 207 10.24 8.35 -14.95
C GLY A 207 9.80 7.88 -13.56
N ALA A 208 10.66 7.94 -12.55
CA ALA A 208 10.21 7.78 -11.16
C ALA A 208 9.19 8.88 -10.80
N LEU A 209 8.16 8.51 -10.02
CA LEU A 209 7.12 9.46 -9.62
C LEU A 209 7.53 10.32 -8.42
N GLY A 210 8.62 10.01 -7.74
CA GLY A 210 9.05 10.74 -6.57
C GLY A 210 10.34 10.24 -5.96
N PHE A 211 10.63 10.80 -4.79
CA PHE A 211 11.72 10.42 -3.90
C PHE A 211 11.16 10.17 -2.51
N SER A 212 11.61 9.10 -1.86
CA SER A 212 11.14 8.72 -0.53
C SER A 212 12.27 8.60 0.48
N THR A 213 11.99 8.91 1.75
CA THR A 213 12.94 8.78 2.86
C THR A 213 12.29 8.33 4.15
N SER A 214 13.07 7.71 5.03
CA SER A 214 12.66 7.26 6.36
C SER A 214 13.47 7.89 7.47
N ARG A 215 12.76 8.36 8.49
CA ARG A 215 13.31 8.94 9.72
C ARG A 215 12.63 8.32 10.96
N THR A 216 12.33 7.00 10.89
CA THR A 216 11.69 6.27 11.98
C THR A 216 12.63 5.25 12.60
N LEU A 217 12.57 5.12 13.92
CA LEU A 217 13.26 4.09 14.69
C LEU A 217 12.66 2.69 14.50
N ASN A 218 11.49 2.58 13.87
CA ASN A 218 10.86 1.28 13.62
C ASN A 218 11.53 0.54 12.45
N HIS A 219 12.15 1.26 11.50
CA HIS A 219 12.83 0.64 10.37
C HIS A 219 14.24 0.19 10.78
N ARG A 220 14.37 -1.13 10.95
CA ARG A 220 15.60 -1.79 11.41
C ARG A 220 15.82 -3.12 10.71
N THR A 221 17.08 -3.52 10.58
CA THR A 221 17.43 -4.89 10.20
C THR A 221 17.02 -5.87 11.31
N LEU A 222 17.00 -7.16 11.02
CA LEU A 222 16.77 -8.21 12.06
C LEU A 222 17.84 -8.17 13.16
N ALA A 223 19.05 -7.71 12.85
CA ALA A 223 20.11 -7.48 13.84
C ALA A 223 19.85 -6.26 14.75
N GLY A 224 18.80 -5.48 14.47
CA GLY A 224 18.42 -4.28 15.22
C GLY A 224 19.12 -3.00 14.77
N GLU A 225 19.90 -3.03 13.69
CA GLU A 225 20.52 -1.86 13.10
C GLU A 225 19.46 -0.96 12.44
N SER A 226 19.51 0.33 12.74
CA SER A 226 18.58 1.30 12.16
C SER A 226 18.86 1.53 10.67
N ILE A 227 17.81 1.91 9.94
CA ILE A 227 17.88 2.27 8.51
C ILE A 227 18.99 3.30 8.23
N PRO A 228 19.69 3.22 7.09
CA PRO A 228 20.78 4.14 6.72
C PRO A 228 20.40 5.63 6.74
N THR A 229 19.14 5.97 6.55
CA THR A 229 18.62 7.34 6.42
C THR A 229 18.19 7.98 7.73
N LEU A 230 18.17 7.23 8.85
CA LEU A 230 17.62 7.70 10.13
C LEU A 230 18.21 9.03 10.59
N THR A 231 19.51 9.21 10.42
CA THR A 231 20.28 10.39 10.86
C THR A 231 20.73 11.29 9.72
N ALA A 232 20.12 11.15 8.52
CA ALA A 232 20.43 12.01 7.39
C ALA A 232 20.25 13.49 7.76
N ALA A 233 21.27 14.30 7.52
CA ALA A 233 21.27 15.71 7.86
C ALA A 233 20.31 16.52 6.96
N GLU A 234 19.88 17.68 7.43
CA GLU A 234 19.02 18.57 6.66
C GLU A 234 19.68 19.01 5.34
N GLU A 235 20.97 19.26 5.35
CA GLU A 235 21.74 19.66 4.18
C GLU A 235 21.73 18.60 3.08
N GLU A 236 21.89 17.31 3.46
CA GLU A 236 21.79 16.18 2.54
C GLU A 236 20.40 16.12 1.90
N LEU A 237 19.35 16.15 2.73
CA LEU A 237 17.97 16.09 2.27
C LEU A 237 17.60 17.30 1.39
N THR A 238 18.09 18.51 1.75
CA THR A 238 17.85 19.74 0.96
C THR A 238 18.52 19.65 -0.41
N THR A 239 19.75 19.17 -0.47
CA THR A 239 20.48 18.99 -1.72
C THR A 239 19.74 18.04 -2.66
N ILE A 240 19.28 16.90 -2.14
CA ILE A 240 18.49 15.93 -2.92
C ILE A 240 17.14 16.52 -3.33
N ALA A 241 16.38 17.10 -2.39
CA ALA A 241 15.04 17.64 -2.66
C ALA A 241 15.09 18.78 -3.70
N THR A 242 16.09 19.66 -3.63
CA THR A 242 16.29 20.74 -4.61
C THR A 242 16.60 20.19 -6.01
N ALA A 243 17.43 19.14 -6.10
CA ALA A 243 17.74 18.51 -7.38
C ALA A 243 16.51 17.78 -7.98
N VAL A 244 15.68 17.15 -7.15
CA VAL A 244 14.37 16.61 -7.57
C VAL A 244 13.48 17.75 -8.06
N GLY A 245 13.38 18.85 -7.31
CA GLY A 245 12.61 20.04 -7.68
C GLY A 245 13.01 20.63 -9.03
N ALA A 246 14.30 20.70 -9.29
CA ALA A 246 14.86 21.22 -10.55
C ALA A 246 14.47 20.38 -11.79
N THR A 247 13.97 19.15 -11.61
CA THR A 247 13.42 18.35 -12.72
C THR A 247 12.04 18.82 -13.19
N GLY A 248 11.33 19.61 -12.38
CA GLY A 248 9.94 20.03 -12.62
C GLY A 248 8.90 18.93 -12.37
N ALA A 249 9.30 17.74 -11.96
CA ALA A 249 8.43 16.57 -11.78
C ALA A 249 8.67 15.90 -10.41
N GLY A 250 7.82 14.92 -10.09
CA GLY A 250 7.92 14.10 -8.89
C GLY A 250 7.34 14.75 -7.64
N TRP A 251 7.24 13.98 -6.57
CA TRP A 251 6.85 14.39 -5.23
C TRP A 251 7.88 13.89 -4.20
N LEU A 252 7.76 14.32 -2.95
CA LEU A 252 8.58 13.87 -1.83
C LEU A 252 7.71 13.07 -0.86
N GLN A 253 8.18 11.91 -0.39
CA GLN A 253 7.49 11.10 0.61
C GLN A 253 8.40 10.88 1.81
N VAL A 254 7.85 11.00 3.01
CA VAL A 254 8.59 10.79 4.26
C VAL A 254 7.78 10.02 5.27
N ILE A 255 8.45 9.11 6.00
CA ILE A 255 7.98 8.60 7.29
C ILE A 255 8.91 9.10 8.38
N SER A 256 8.34 9.63 9.47
CA SER A 256 9.09 10.09 10.64
C SER A 256 8.36 9.75 11.93
N ASP A 257 9.11 9.55 13.01
CA ASP A 257 8.53 9.34 14.33
C ASP A 257 7.96 10.64 14.95
N PHE A 258 8.36 11.80 14.46
CA PHE A 258 8.02 13.12 15.00
C PHE A 258 8.22 13.22 16.52
N GLY A 259 7.28 12.70 17.29
CA GLY A 259 7.38 12.60 18.74
C GLY A 259 7.54 13.95 19.42
N GLU A 260 8.49 14.03 20.37
CA GLU A 260 8.81 15.28 21.06
C GLU A 260 9.49 16.30 20.15
N HIS A 261 10.08 15.83 19.05
CA HIS A 261 10.76 16.65 18.06
C HIS A 261 9.84 17.14 16.94
N LEU A 262 8.50 16.90 17.02
CA LEU A 262 7.55 17.26 15.96
C LEU A 262 7.73 18.71 15.46
N PRO A 263 7.85 19.75 16.29
CA PRO A 263 8.01 21.12 15.79
C PRO A 263 9.27 21.31 14.96
N ALA A 264 10.40 20.78 15.41
CA ALA A 264 11.69 20.93 14.72
C ALA A 264 11.76 20.07 13.44
N GLU A 265 11.34 18.81 13.55
CA GLU A 265 11.29 17.87 12.43
C GLU A 265 10.34 18.37 11.33
N PHE A 266 9.14 18.81 11.68
CA PHE A 266 8.19 19.37 10.73
C PHE A 266 8.70 20.66 10.10
N ALA A 267 9.34 21.56 10.86
CA ALA A 267 9.92 22.77 10.32
C ALA A 267 11.01 22.48 9.29
N MET A 268 11.85 21.46 9.52
CA MET A 268 12.83 20.97 8.55
C MET A 268 12.13 20.46 7.27
N LEU A 269 11.16 19.55 7.39
CA LEU A 269 10.42 19.00 6.24
C LEU A 269 9.71 20.10 5.44
N ARG A 270 9.15 21.09 6.12
CA ARG A 270 8.55 22.26 5.47
C ARG A 270 9.58 23.07 4.66
N ARG A 271 10.81 23.26 5.18
CA ARG A 271 11.89 23.92 4.41
C ARG A 271 12.28 23.11 3.18
N LEU A 272 12.36 21.77 3.31
CA LEU A 272 12.64 20.87 2.18
C LEU A 272 11.58 20.99 1.08
N ALA A 273 10.28 20.92 1.45
CA ALA A 273 9.18 21.07 0.52
C ALA A 273 9.21 22.44 -0.17
N GLY A 274 9.45 23.52 0.60
CA GLY A 274 9.58 24.88 0.06
C GLY A 274 10.78 25.04 -0.88
N ALA A 275 11.94 24.50 -0.53
CA ALA A 275 13.15 24.58 -1.35
C ALA A 275 13.03 23.77 -2.66
N SER A 276 12.36 22.63 -2.61
CA SER A 276 12.13 21.79 -3.80
C SER A 276 11.03 22.33 -4.72
N GLY A 277 10.06 23.07 -4.18
CA GLY A 277 8.83 23.45 -4.88
C GLY A 277 7.97 22.25 -5.30
N ARG A 278 8.19 21.07 -4.69
CA ARG A 278 7.45 19.83 -5.00
C ARG A 278 6.49 19.48 -3.88
N PRO A 279 5.34 18.84 -4.18
CA PRO A 279 4.46 18.32 -3.15
C PRO A 279 5.21 17.35 -2.23
N MET A 280 4.93 17.44 -0.93
CA MET A 280 5.45 16.48 0.07
C MET A 280 4.30 15.78 0.77
N THR A 281 4.46 14.49 0.96
CA THR A 281 3.52 13.67 1.72
C THR A 281 4.22 12.96 2.87
N MET A 282 3.49 12.72 3.96
CA MET A 282 4.02 12.03 5.14
C MET A 282 2.99 11.13 5.78
N THR A 283 3.44 10.08 6.47
CA THR A 283 2.59 9.17 7.23
C THR A 283 2.00 9.88 8.44
N VAL A 284 0.68 9.79 8.63
CA VAL A 284 -0.07 10.33 9.78
C VAL A 284 -0.83 9.19 10.45
N LEU A 285 -0.47 8.91 11.70
CA LEU A 285 -1.06 7.83 12.50
C LEU A 285 -1.37 8.34 13.91
N GLU A 286 -2.48 7.88 14.48
CA GLU A 286 -2.71 7.94 15.92
C GLU A 286 -1.88 6.84 16.60
N ARG A 287 -1.03 7.23 17.54
CA ARG A 287 -0.16 6.30 18.29
C ARG A 287 -0.64 6.15 19.72
N ASP A 288 -0.69 4.92 20.25
CA ASP A 288 -1.12 4.65 21.64
C ASP A 288 -0.37 5.52 22.68
N ALA A 289 0.94 5.73 22.48
CA ALA A 289 1.76 6.51 23.39
C ALA A 289 1.56 8.04 23.29
N LYS A 290 1.03 8.52 22.16
CA LYS A 290 0.85 9.97 21.86
C LYS A 290 -0.41 10.16 21.01
N PRO A 291 -1.59 9.96 21.60
CA PRO A 291 -2.86 9.91 20.85
C PRO A 291 -3.24 11.23 20.18
N ASP A 292 -2.70 12.37 20.61
CA ASP A 292 -3.01 13.70 20.05
C ASP A 292 -1.97 14.22 19.05
N GLU A 293 -0.91 13.45 18.77
CA GLU A 293 0.18 13.90 17.87
C GLU A 293 -0.31 14.13 16.45
N TRP A 294 -1.18 13.27 15.93
CA TRP A 294 -1.75 13.37 14.60
C TRP A 294 -2.45 14.70 14.35
N SER A 295 -3.20 15.23 15.33
CA SER A 295 -3.94 16.49 15.16
C SER A 295 -3.01 17.69 15.05
N ARG A 296 -1.92 17.71 15.84
CA ARG A 296 -0.87 18.74 15.76
C ARG A 296 -0.13 18.66 14.42
N LEU A 297 0.14 17.44 13.92
CA LEU A 297 0.78 17.25 12.63
C LEU A 297 -0.12 17.74 11.49
N LEU A 298 -1.41 17.40 11.49
CA LEU A 298 -2.38 17.90 10.50
C LEU A 298 -2.57 19.43 10.57
N ALA A 299 -2.57 20.02 11.76
CA ALA A 299 -2.59 21.47 11.90
C ALA A 299 -1.33 22.12 11.27
N SER A 300 -0.16 21.51 11.47
CA SER A 300 1.09 21.97 10.86
C SER A 300 1.08 21.85 9.32
N ILE A 301 0.53 20.74 8.79
CA ILE A 301 0.32 20.54 7.35
C ILE A 301 -0.63 21.61 6.79
N ALA A 302 -1.75 21.89 7.49
CA ALA A 302 -2.70 22.91 7.07
C ALA A 302 -2.06 24.32 7.04
N ALA A 303 -1.25 24.65 8.03
CA ALA A 303 -0.51 25.92 8.08
C ALA A 303 0.50 26.03 6.92
N ALA A 304 1.22 24.94 6.60
CA ALA A 304 2.14 24.94 5.46
C ALA A 304 1.39 25.18 4.13
N ASN A 305 0.24 24.52 3.93
CA ASN A 305 -0.58 24.73 2.73
C ASN A 305 -1.14 26.16 2.65
N ALA A 306 -1.52 26.78 3.77
CA ALA A 306 -1.96 28.18 3.80
C ALA A 306 -0.84 29.14 3.36
N ASP A 307 0.42 28.78 3.59
CA ASP A 307 1.60 29.51 3.13
C ASP A 307 2.08 29.11 1.73
N GLY A 308 1.28 28.31 1.00
CA GLY A 308 1.57 27.91 -0.39
C GLY A 308 2.56 26.75 -0.54
N ILE A 309 2.93 26.07 0.57
CA ILE A 309 3.79 24.88 0.56
C ILE A 309 2.91 23.64 0.56
N MET A 310 2.90 22.91 -0.56
CA MET A 310 2.04 21.74 -0.77
C MET A 310 2.49 20.55 0.11
N MET A 311 1.75 20.28 1.17
CA MET A 311 2.01 19.16 2.06
C MET A 311 0.72 18.36 2.33
N THR A 312 0.81 17.04 2.42
CA THR A 312 -0.32 16.15 2.70
C THR A 312 0.07 15.07 3.71
N GLY A 313 -0.93 14.54 4.41
CA GLY A 313 -0.79 13.37 5.27
C GLY A 313 -1.38 12.13 4.61
N GLN A 314 -0.67 11.00 4.62
CA GLN A 314 -1.24 9.71 4.27
C GLN A 314 -1.86 9.07 5.51
N VAL A 315 -3.11 8.63 5.39
CA VAL A 315 -3.88 8.02 6.47
C VAL A 315 -4.46 6.69 6.03
N LEU A 316 -4.51 5.74 6.96
CA LEU A 316 -5.11 4.43 6.71
C LEU A 316 -6.60 4.46 7.11
N THR A 317 -7.42 3.71 6.42
CA THR A 317 -8.88 3.63 6.68
C THR A 317 -9.25 2.79 7.90
N ARG A 318 -8.28 2.12 8.51
CA ARG A 318 -8.44 1.23 9.69
C ARG A 318 -7.20 1.27 10.58
N PRO A 319 -7.20 0.58 11.73
CA PRO A 319 -5.98 0.45 12.50
C PRO A 319 -4.92 -0.34 11.75
N THR A 320 -3.66 0.08 11.83
CA THR A 320 -2.53 -0.82 11.57
C THR A 320 -2.45 -1.82 12.70
N GLY A 321 -2.34 -3.12 12.41
CA GLY A 321 -2.35 -4.09 13.50
C GLY A 321 -1.72 -5.43 13.14
N ILE A 322 -1.05 -6.04 14.12
CA ILE A 322 -0.41 -7.34 13.98
C ILE A 322 -1.46 -8.44 14.03
N LEU A 323 -1.37 -9.37 13.09
CA LEU A 323 -2.07 -10.65 13.14
C LEU A 323 -1.23 -11.64 13.94
N LEU A 324 -1.86 -12.39 14.84
CA LEU A 324 -1.22 -13.34 15.74
C LEU A 324 -1.80 -14.73 15.51
N GLY A 325 -0.93 -15.74 15.36
CA GLY A 325 -1.38 -17.11 15.12
C GLY A 325 -0.21 -18.10 15.08
N PHE A 326 -0.49 -19.38 15.32
CA PHE A 326 0.57 -20.40 15.29
C PHE A 326 1.05 -20.76 13.89
N GLU A 327 0.33 -20.41 12.83
CA GLU A 327 0.76 -20.62 11.44
C GLU A 327 1.61 -19.46 10.89
N ILE A 328 1.52 -18.27 11.51
CA ILE A 328 2.21 -17.05 11.10
C ILE A 328 3.41 -16.73 12.00
N SER A 329 4.10 -15.60 11.76
CA SER A 329 5.38 -15.30 12.43
C SER A 329 5.21 -14.92 13.89
N GLN A 330 4.09 -14.29 14.25
CA GLN A 330 3.91 -13.70 15.58
C GLN A 330 2.79 -14.37 16.36
N HIS A 331 3.06 -14.63 17.64
CA HIS A 331 2.07 -15.08 18.62
C HIS A 331 2.60 -14.84 20.05
N PRO A 332 1.74 -14.84 21.08
CA PRO A 332 2.14 -14.49 22.45
C PRO A 332 3.24 -15.35 23.07
N PHE A 333 3.54 -16.51 22.49
CA PHE A 333 4.47 -17.51 23.03
C PHE A 333 5.74 -17.67 22.18
N VAL A 334 5.93 -16.82 21.15
CA VAL A 334 7.05 -16.95 20.19
C VAL A 334 8.42 -16.84 20.87
N ASP A 335 8.55 -15.97 21.87
CA ASP A 335 9.79 -15.74 22.62
C ASP A 335 9.97 -16.67 23.83
N CYS A 336 9.07 -17.65 24.04
CA CYS A 336 9.21 -18.63 25.12
C CYS A 336 10.37 -19.59 24.81
N PRO A 337 11.31 -19.82 25.74
CA PRO A 337 12.42 -20.76 25.54
C PRO A 337 11.97 -22.16 25.09
N SER A 338 10.86 -22.68 25.64
CA SER A 338 10.32 -23.99 25.25
C SER A 338 9.68 -24.02 23.86
N TYR A 339 9.42 -22.86 23.24
CA TYR A 339 8.92 -22.77 21.85
C TYR A 339 10.06 -22.96 20.83
N GLY A 340 11.25 -22.48 21.11
CA GLY A 340 12.40 -22.51 20.19
C GLY A 340 12.64 -23.87 19.52
N PRO A 341 12.68 -25.00 20.27
CA PRO A 341 12.88 -26.33 19.68
C PRO A 341 11.83 -26.77 18.66
N ILE A 342 10.60 -26.27 18.77
CA ILE A 342 9.48 -26.63 17.88
C ILE A 342 9.20 -25.60 16.79
N ALA A 343 9.79 -24.40 16.87
CA ALA A 343 9.52 -23.29 15.97
C ALA A 343 9.71 -23.63 14.47
N LYS A 344 10.73 -24.46 14.18
CA LYS A 344 11.09 -24.87 12.81
C LYS A 344 10.41 -26.16 12.34
N LEU A 345 9.56 -26.79 13.16
CA LEU A 345 8.82 -27.97 12.75
C LEU A 345 7.77 -27.62 11.67
N PRO A 346 7.48 -28.55 10.74
CA PRO A 346 6.32 -28.43 9.87
C PRO A 346 5.07 -28.13 10.68
N PHE A 347 4.16 -27.30 10.14
CA PHE A 347 3.01 -26.76 10.86
C PHE A 347 2.20 -27.84 11.61
N VAL A 348 1.86 -28.95 10.95
CA VAL A 348 1.09 -30.04 11.56
C VAL A 348 1.82 -30.66 12.77
N GLN A 349 3.13 -30.86 12.66
CA GLN A 349 3.97 -31.38 13.76
C GLN A 349 4.09 -30.37 14.89
N ARG A 350 4.22 -29.09 14.58
CA ARG A 350 4.26 -28.01 15.56
C ARG A 350 2.96 -27.93 16.35
N ILE A 351 1.80 -28.01 15.69
CA ILE A 351 0.50 -28.03 16.37
C ILE A 351 0.34 -29.28 17.23
N ALA A 352 0.80 -30.45 16.78
CA ALA A 352 0.78 -31.66 17.58
C ALA A 352 1.62 -31.50 18.87
N ALA A 353 2.81 -30.90 18.76
CA ALA A 353 3.67 -30.59 19.91
C ALA A 353 3.01 -29.56 20.86
N LEU A 354 2.38 -28.50 20.33
CA LEU A 354 1.68 -27.49 21.12
C LEU A 354 0.45 -28.06 21.87
N ARG A 355 -0.11 -29.20 21.45
CA ARG A 355 -1.18 -29.93 22.16
C ARG A 355 -0.68 -30.83 23.28
N ASP A 356 0.65 -31.02 23.39
CA ASP A 356 1.22 -31.79 24.50
C ASP A 356 1.03 -31.02 25.82
N PRO A 357 0.41 -31.67 26.86
CA PRO A 357 0.09 -31.00 28.11
C PRO A 357 1.33 -30.50 28.87
N GLU A 358 2.46 -31.20 28.77
CA GLU A 358 3.69 -30.80 29.46
C GLU A 358 4.34 -29.59 28.80
N LEU A 359 4.38 -29.55 27.46
CA LEU A 359 4.86 -28.37 26.72
C LEU A 359 3.95 -27.16 26.98
N ARG A 360 2.63 -27.36 26.94
CA ARG A 360 1.64 -26.31 27.27
C ARG A 360 1.89 -25.73 28.65
N ARG A 361 2.06 -26.59 29.68
CA ARG A 361 2.33 -26.13 31.04
C ARG A 361 3.60 -25.31 31.14
N ARG A 362 4.67 -25.71 30.44
CA ARG A 362 5.93 -24.96 30.41
C ARG A 362 5.79 -23.60 29.72
N LEU A 363 5.20 -23.56 28.53
CA LEU A 363 5.00 -22.31 27.78
C LEU A 363 4.18 -21.27 28.55
N LEU A 364 3.14 -21.72 29.29
CA LEU A 364 2.32 -20.84 30.11
C LEU A 364 3.03 -20.34 31.37
N ALA A 365 3.98 -21.11 31.90
CA ALA A 365 4.76 -20.74 33.10
C ALA A 365 6.01 -19.91 32.81
N GLU A 366 6.48 -19.87 31.54
CA GLU A 366 7.73 -19.21 31.19
C GLU A 366 7.62 -17.70 31.19
N ALA A 367 8.57 -17.06 31.88
CA ALA A 367 8.76 -15.62 31.77
C ALA A 367 9.46 -15.26 30.45
N VAL A 368 8.96 -14.26 29.78
CA VAL A 368 9.55 -13.71 28.53
C VAL A 368 10.22 -12.39 28.85
N LYS A 369 11.39 -12.15 28.20
CA LYS A 369 12.05 -10.87 28.33
C LYS A 369 11.12 -9.74 27.89
N PRO A 370 11.00 -8.64 28.65
CA PRO A 370 10.08 -7.54 28.32
C PRO A 370 10.64 -6.70 27.17
N THR A 371 10.53 -7.19 25.95
CA THR A 371 10.74 -6.40 24.73
C THR A 371 9.47 -5.63 24.38
N ALA A 372 9.58 -4.60 23.54
CA ALA A 372 8.41 -3.87 23.08
C ALA A 372 7.40 -4.79 22.36
N LEU A 373 7.90 -5.72 21.55
CA LEU A 373 7.07 -6.70 20.84
C LEU A 373 6.42 -7.69 21.81
N ALA A 374 7.19 -8.31 22.71
CA ALA A 374 6.67 -9.24 23.71
C ALA A 374 5.57 -8.61 24.58
N THR A 375 5.74 -7.33 24.95
CA THR A 375 4.73 -6.58 25.70
C THR A 375 3.45 -6.38 24.86
N ARG A 376 3.58 -6.06 23.58
CA ARG A 376 2.44 -5.86 22.67
C ARG A 376 1.66 -7.15 22.43
N VAL A 377 2.34 -8.26 22.12
CA VAL A 377 1.68 -9.54 21.81
C VAL A 377 1.13 -10.26 23.05
N ARG A 378 1.38 -9.74 24.26
CA ARG A 378 0.82 -10.22 25.53
C ARG A 378 -0.09 -9.20 26.23
N SER A 379 -0.48 -8.13 25.56
CA SER A 379 -1.47 -7.17 26.09
C SER A 379 -2.89 -7.68 25.86
N TRP A 380 -3.32 -8.63 26.68
CA TRP A 380 -4.57 -9.41 26.51
C TRP A 380 -5.82 -8.56 26.33
N ASP A 381 -5.88 -7.40 26.96
CA ASP A 381 -7.01 -6.45 26.83
C ASP A 381 -6.97 -5.65 25.50
N ARG A 382 -5.94 -5.85 24.70
CA ARG A 382 -5.76 -5.22 23.38
C ARG A 382 -5.61 -6.26 22.26
N ILE A 383 -5.84 -7.54 22.55
CA ILE A 383 -5.83 -8.63 21.57
C ILE A 383 -7.25 -9.14 21.41
N PHE A 384 -7.69 -9.30 20.19
CA PHE A 384 -9.06 -9.63 19.84
C PHE A 384 -9.10 -10.84 18.89
N PRO A 385 -10.14 -11.70 18.94
CA PRO A 385 -10.43 -12.60 17.84
C PRO A 385 -10.66 -11.76 16.58
N LEU A 386 -10.02 -12.13 15.46
CA LEU A 386 -10.23 -11.40 14.21
C LEU A 386 -11.66 -11.55 13.69
N GLY A 387 -12.25 -12.74 13.87
CA GLY A 387 -13.61 -13.04 13.43
C GLY A 387 -13.72 -13.44 11.95
N ASP A 388 -14.91 -13.88 11.56
CA ASP A 388 -15.30 -14.14 10.18
C ASP A 388 -16.74 -13.61 9.98
N PRO A 389 -16.93 -12.51 9.26
CA PRO A 389 -15.92 -11.67 8.60
C PRO A 389 -14.96 -10.98 9.59
N PRO A 390 -13.77 -10.55 9.12
CA PRO A 390 -12.78 -9.85 9.95
C PRO A 390 -13.32 -8.55 10.53
N ASP A 391 -13.18 -8.41 11.86
CA ASP A 391 -13.58 -7.21 12.60
C ASP A 391 -12.33 -6.39 12.98
N TYR A 392 -12.17 -5.24 12.36
CA TYR A 392 -11.06 -4.31 12.61
C TYR A 392 -11.45 -3.13 13.51
N GLU A 393 -12.71 -3.07 14.01
CA GLU A 393 -13.18 -2.13 15.03
C GLU A 393 -13.82 -2.89 16.21
N PRO A 394 -13.11 -3.89 16.84
CA PRO A 394 -13.68 -4.72 17.90
C PRO A 394 -13.82 -3.92 19.19
N THR A 395 -14.92 -4.10 19.93
CA THR A 395 -15.09 -3.45 21.23
C THR A 395 -14.21 -4.06 22.32
N ALA A 396 -13.89 -3.31 23.38
CA ALA A 396 -13.01 -3.74 24.46
C ALA A 396 -13.48 -5.02 25.16
N GLU A 397 -14.81 -5.24 25.20
CA GLU A 397 -15.43 -6.44 25.81
C GLU A 397 -15.12 -7.72 25.04
N ARG A 398 -14.74 -7.61 23.77
CA ARG A 398 -14.36 -8.74 22.91
C ARG A 398 -12.88 -9.10 23.02
N SER A 399 -12.09 -8.36 23.81
CA SER A 399 -10.68 -8.69 24.00
C SER A 399 -10.49 -10.05 24.68
N MET A 400 -9.36 -10.70 24.37
CA MET A 400 -9.00 -11.99 24.98
C MET A 400 -8.96 -11.88 26.50
N GLY A 401 -8.49 -10.76 27.04
CA GLY A 401 -8.48 -10.51 28.47
C GLY A 401 -9.89 -10.39 29.08
N ALA A 402 -10.78 -9.64 28.44
CA ALA A 402 -12.16 -9.50 28.91
C ALA A 402 -12.93 -10.82 28.84
N GLU A 403 -12.76 -11.58 27.76
CA GLU A 403 -13.41 -12.88 27.58
C GLU A 403 -12.90 -13.91 28.59
N ALA A 404 -11.58 -13.96 28.83
CA ALA A 404 -11.00 -14.84 29.85
C ALA A 404 -11.56 -14.53 31.25
N ARG A 405 -11.66 -13.25 31.63
CA ARG A 405 -12.23 -12.83 32.92
C ARG A 405 -13.69 -13.27 33.05
N ARG A 406 -14.51 -13.10 32.00
CA ARG A 406 -15.92 -13.57 32.03
C ARG A 406 -16.06 -15.06 32.26
N ARG A 407 -15.08 -15.84 31.80
CA ARG A 407 -15.05 -17.32 31.97
C ARG A 407 -14.31 -17.76 33.23
N GLY A 408 -13.74 -16.84 34.00
CA GLY A 408 -12.96 -17.18 35.20
C GLY A 408 -11.63 -17.89 34.87
N LEU A 409 -11.06 -17.61 33.68
CA LEU A 409 -9.84 -18.23 33.19
C LEU A 409 -8.66 -17.21 33.21
N ASP A 410 -7.44 -17.75 33.32
CA ASP A 410 -6.24 -16.97 33.09
C ASP A 410 -6.16 -16.54 31.60
N PRO A 411 -5.88 -15.25 31.30
CA PRO A 411 -5.87 -14.77 29.92
C PRO A 411 -4.85 -15.44 29.02
N ALA A 412 -3.65 -15.78 29.51
CA ALA A 412 -2.64 -16.47 28.72
C ALA A 412 -3.09 -17.89 28.36
N THR A 413 -3.67 -18.58 29.33
CA THR A 413 -4.25 -19.93 29.16
C THR A 413 -5.39 -19.92 28.15
N PHE A 414 -6.32 -18.99 28.30
CA PHE A 414 -7.46 -18.85 27.39
C PHE A 414 -7.00 -18.56 25.98
N THR A 415 -6.05 -17.62 25.81
CA THR A 415 -5.51 -17.25 24.50
C THR A 415 -4.74 -18.40 23.84
N TYR A 416 -3.96 -19.17 24.63
CA TYR A 416 -3.26 -20.35 24.12
C TYR A 416 -4.23 -21.38 23.56
N ASP A 417 -5.25 -21.72 24.31
CA ASP A 417 -6.24 -22.73 23.92
C ASP A 417 -7.04 -22.25 22.69
N HIS A 418 -7.41 -20.97 22.64
CA HIS A 418 -8.10 -20.37 21.50
C HIS A 418 -7.25 -20.41 20.22
N LEU A 419 -5.96 -20.16 20.31
CA LEU A 419 -5.05 -20.26 19.15
C LEU A 419 -4.91 -21.69 18.61
N LEU A 420 -5.24 -22.74 19.39
CA LEU A 420 -5.26 -24.14 18.95
C LEU A 420 -6.59 -24.58 18.32
N GLU A 421 -7.62 -23.74 18.35
CA GLU A 421 -8.87 -23.98 17.64
C GLU A 421 -8.62 -24.00 16.13
N ASP A 422 -9.55 -24.50 15.35
CA ASP A 422 -9.44 -24.67 13.89
C ASP A 422 -8.09 -25.30 13.44
N GLY A 423 -7.66 -26.34 14.16
CA GLY A 423 -6.40 -27.00 13.84
C GLY A 423 -5.15 -26.12 14.03
N GLY A 424 -5.24 -25.04 14.82
CA GLY A 424 -4.17 -24.07 15.09
C GLY A 424 -4.08 -22.95 14.05
N ARG A 425 -5.10 -22.76 13.22
CA ARG A 425 -5.18 -21.69 12.19
C ARG A 425 -5.88 -20.43 12.66
N THR A 426 -6.42 -20.43 13.88
CA THR A 426 -7.07 -19.26 14.46
C THR A 426 -6.15 -18.04 14.41
N ILE A 427 -6.69 -16.91 13.95
CA ILE A 427 -5.99 -15.63 13.87
C ILE A 427 -6.59 -14.66 14.89
N LEU A 428 -5.71 -14.07 15.68
CA LEU A 428 -6.03 -12.95 16.55
C LEU A 428 -5.50 -11.65 15.94
N TYR A 429 -6.07 -10.54 16.37
CA TYR A 429 -5.75 -9.20 15.91
C TYR A 429 -5.30 -8.31 17.08
N ARG A 430 -4.17 -7.62 16.92
CA ARG A 430 -3.65 -6.63 17.88
C ARG A 430 -3.47 -5.27 17.19
N PRO A 431 -4.40 -4.32 17.33
CA PRO A 431 -4.22 -2.95 16.84
C PRO A 431 -2.96 -2.30 17.42
N LEU A 432 -2.12 -1.68 16.59
CA LEU A 432 -0.88 -0.98 16.99
C LEU A 432 -1.03 0.53 16.95
N SER A 433 -1.74 1.06 15.96
CA SER A 433 -2.01 2.48 15.77
C SER A 433 -3.44 2.68 15.29
N ASN A 434 -3.91 3.92 15.30
CA ASN A 434 -5.25 4.29 14.89
C ASN A 434 -6.38 3.63 15.70
N TYR A 435 -6.07 3.28 16.96
CA TYR A 435 -7.02 2.60 17.86
C TYR A 435 -6.74 2.92 19.34
N ALA A 436 -6.16 4.07 19.64
CA ALA A 436 -5.78 4.43 21.02
C ALA A 436 -7.01 4.53 21.95
N HIS A 437 -8.13 5.00 21.44
CA HIS A 437 -9.39 5.17 22.15
C HIS A 437 -10.33 3.95 22.10
N GLY A 438 -9.96 2.89 21.40
CA GLY A 438 -10.77 1.66 21.25
C GLY A 438 -11.93 1.79 20.25
N ASP A 439 -11.84 2.78 19.37
CA ASP A 439 -12.74 3.02 18.23
C ASP A 439 -12.01 3.72 17.10
N LEU A 440 -12.70 3.93 15.96
CA LEU A 440 -12.17 4.60 14.77
C LEU A 440 -12.59 6.08 14.66
N GLY A 441 -12.98 6.73 15.74
CA GLY A 441 -13.35 8.14 15.74
C GLY A 441 -12.21 9.04 15.24
N THR A 442 -10.99 8.82 15.73
CA THR A 442 -9.78 9.52 15.29
C THR A 442 -9.48 9.26 13.80
N VAL A 443 -9.60 8.02 13.34
CA VAL A 443 -9.41 7.68 11.91
C VAL A 443 -10.39 8.46 11.05
N ARG A 444 -11.64 8.54 11.46
CA ARG A 444 -12.66 9.33 10.76
C ARG A 444 -12.26 10.80 10.62
N GLU A 445 -11.77 11.42 11.68
CA GLU A 445 -11.33 12.83 11.64
C GLU A 445 -10.10 13.02 10.74
N MET A 446 -9.12 12.10 10.80
CA MET A 446 -7.97 12.11 9.89
C MET A 446 -8.40 11.99 8.44
N MET A 447 -9.32 11.06 8.12
CA MET A 447 -9.83 10.86 6.76
C MET A 447 -10.57 12.07 6.22
N ARG A 448 -11.31 12.80 7.06
CA ARG A 448 -12.08 14.02 6.69
C ARG A 448 -11.20 15.23 6.43
N HIS A 449 -10.00 15.25 6.96
CA HIS A 449 -9.13 16.42 6.84
C HIS A 449 -8.78 16.70 5.37
N PRO A 450 -8.90 17.94 4.87
CA PRO A 450 -8.73 18.26 3.46
C PRO A 450 -7.31 18.00 2.93
N ASN A 451 -6.31 18.00 3.80
CA ASN A 451 -4.91 17.78 3.44
C ASN A 451 -4.46 16.33 3.71
N THR A 452 -5.35 15.35 3.61
CA THR A 452 -4.98 13.93 3.73
C THR A 452 -5.28 13.16 2.45
N LEU A 453 -4.57 12.05 2.27
CA LEU A 453 -4.76 11.06 1.20
C LEU A 453 -5.03 9.70 1.85
N LEU A 454 -5.88 8.87 1.24
CA LEU A 454 -6.13 7.51 1.72
C LEU A 454 -5.10 6.57 1.11
N GLY A 455 -4.08 6.24 1.88
CA GLY A 455 -2.97 5.38 1.51
C GLY A 455 -2.58 4.45 2.64
N LEU A 456 -1.31 4.06 2.71
CA LEU A 456 -0.75 3.14 3.71
C LEU A 456 -1.39 1.74 3.62
N GLY A 457 -1.69 1.28 2.39
CA GLY A 457 -2.14 -0.09 2.14
C GLY A 457 -1.03 -1.11 2.36
N ASP A 458 0.23 -0.68 2.37
CA ASP A 458 1.45 -1.46 2.63
C ASP A 458 1.44 -2.83 1.93
N GLY A 459 0.81 -2.91 0.74
CA GLY A 459 0.80 -4.13 -0.06
C GLY A 459 2.23 -4.57 -0.38
N GLY A 460 2.54 -5.85 -0.15
CA GLY A 460 3.89 -6.39 -0.33
C GLY A 460 4.81 -6.29 0.89
N ALA A 461 4.41 -5.52 1.92
CA ALA A 461 5.12 -5.38 3.18
C ALA A 461 4.67 -6.39 4.23
N HIS A 462 5.51 -6.61 5.23
CA HIS A 462 5.18 -7.31 6.48
C HIS A 462 4.45 -8.63 6.24
N VAL A 463 4.94 -9.38 5.26
CA VAL A 463 4.22 -10.47 4.57
C VAL A 463 3.70 -11.58 5.50
N SER A 464 4.26 -11.71 6.71
CA SER A 464 3.85 -12.74 7.67
C SER A 464 3.10 -12.19 8.90
N VAL A 465 2.87 -10.88 9.00
CA VAL A 465 2.29 -10.25 10.20
C VAL A 465 1.15 -9.28 9.92
N LEU A 466 1.05 -8.70 8.70
CA LEU A 466 0.02 -7.74 8.32
C LEU A 466 -0.69 -8.15 7.02
N CYS A 467 -1.84 -7.53 6.76
CA CYS A 467 -2.59 -7.70 5.51
C CYS A 467 -3.31 -6.39 5.12
N ASP A 468 -2.59 -5.26 5.24
CA ASP A 468 -3.19 -3.92 5.18
C ASP A 468 -3.57 -3.46 3.76
N ALA A 469 -3.11 -4.14 2.68
CA ALA A 469 -3.61 -3.94 1.32
C ALA A 469 -5.15 -4.04 1.21
N SER A 470 -5.81 -4.77 2.12
CA SER A 470 -7.26 -4.88 2.19
C SER A 470 -7.96 -3.64 2.80
N ALA A 471 -7.20 -2.66 3.29
CA ALA A 471 -7.74 -1.43 3.85
C ALA A 471 -8.57 -0.61 2.84
N LEU A 472 -8.31 -0.74 1.52
CA LEU A 472 -9.12 -0.09 0.50
C LEU A 472 -10.55 -0.67 0.46
N THR A 473 -10.68 -2.01 0.43
CA THR A 473 -11.99 -2.67 0.49
C THR A 473 -12.68 -2.41 1.83
N TYR A 474 -11.94 -2.42 2.96
CA TYR A 474 -12.48 -2.02 4.26
C TYR A 474 -13.01 -0.59 4.25
N GLY A 475 -12.27 0.33 3.64
CA GLY A 475 -12.70 1.72 3.44
C GLY A 475 -14.05 1.80 2.73
N LEU A 476 -14.21 1.02 1.67
CA LEU A 476 -15.43 1.01 0.87
C LEU A 476 -16.61 0.36 1.59
N THR A 477 -16.40 -0.73 2.36
CA THR A 477 -17.48 -1.44 3.05
C THR A 477 -17.82 -0.82 4.40
N HIS A 478 -16.86 -0.79 5.30
CA HIS A 478 -17.06 -0.36 6.68
C HIS A 478 -17.54 1.10 6.76
N TRP A 479 -16.82 2.00 6.09
CA TRP A 479 -17.08 3.43 6.20
C TRP A 479 -18.26 3.94 5.38
N THR A 480 -18.79 3.17 4.44
CA THR A 480 -19.92 3.64 3.62
C THR A 480 -21.20 2.81 3.81
N ARG A 481 -21.08 1.58 4.40
CA ARG A 481 -22.20 0.66 4.55
C ARG A 481 -22.34 0.09 5.97
N ASP A 482 -21.26 -0.53 6.52
CA ASP A 482 -21.36 -1.46 7.64
C ASP A 482 -21.27 -0.79 9.02
N ARG A 483 -20.54 0.32 9.13
CA ARG A 483 -20.41 1.07 10.39
C ARG A 483 -21.74 1.66 10.80
N ALA A 484 -22.09 1.53 12.09
CA ALA A 484 -23.39 2.00 12.60
C ALA A 484 -23.54 3.52 12.44
N GLU A 485 -22.51 4.28 12.81
CA GLU A 485 -22.52 5.75 12.84
C GLU A 485 -21.28 6.35 12.17
N GLY A 486 -21.41 7.59 11.71
CA GLY A 486 -20.27 8.36 11.19
C GLY A 486 -19.78 7.88 9.83
N ARG A 487 -20.64 7.23 9.04
CA ARG A 487 -20.33 6.82 7.66
C ARG A 487 -20.04 8.00 6.75
N PHE A 488 -19.33 7.73 5.68
CA PHE A 488 -19.12 8.65 4.56
C PHE A 488 -20.06 8.32 3.39
N PRO A 489 -20.40 9.29 2.53
CA PRO A 489 -21.03 9.00 1.26
C PRO A 489 -20.14 8.08 0.40
N LEU A 490 -20.77 7.14 -0.33
CA LEU A 490 -20.05 6.18 -1.18
C LEU A 490 -19.20 6.90 -2.24
N GLU A 491 -19.77 7.91 -2.89
CA GLU A 491 -19.11 8.70 -3.92
C GLU A 491 -17.89 9.49 -3.38
N TRP A 492 -17.95 9.92 -2.13
CA TRP A 492 -16.81 10.54 -1.46
C TRP A 492 -15.67 9.51 -1.28
N MET A 493 -15.98 8.32 -0.79
CA MET A 493 -14.98 7.27 -0.57
C MET A 493 -14.34 6.82 -1.88
N VAL A 494 -15.16 6.57 -2.91
CA VAL A 494 -14.65 6.18 -4.24
C VAL A 494 -13.71 7.26 -4.78
N ARG A 495 -14.09 8.54 -4.71
CA ARG A 495 -13.21 9.64 -5.13
C ARG A 495 -11.87 9.62 -4.39
N ARG A 496 -11.89 9.41 -3.07
CA ARG A 496 -10.68 9.40 -2.23
C ARG A 496 -9.75 8.25 -2.58
N LEU A 497 -10.29 7.06 -2.90
CA LEU A 497 -9.52 5.86 -3.26
C LEU A 497 -9.05 5.83 -4.73
N THR A 498 -9.54 6.77 -5.56
CA THR A 498 -9.28 6.77 -7.00
C THR A 498 -8.66 8.09 -7.46
N ARG A 499 -9.48 9.11 -7.78
CA ARG A 499 -9.06 10.38 -8.34
C ARG A 499 -8.06 11.13 -7.46
N ASP A 500 -8.38 11.27 -6.17
CA ASP A 500 -7.55 12.09 -5.28
C ASP A 500 -6.14 11.46 -5.13
N ASN A 501 -6.07 10.12 -5.05
CA ASN A 501 -4.80 9.40 -5.00
C ASN A 501 -4.03 9.47 -6.33
N ALA A 502 -4.70 9.24 -7.47
CA ALA A 502 -4.07 9.34 -8.79
C ALA A 502 -3.48 10.74 -9.03
N HIS A 503 -4.28 11.79 -8.77
CA HIS A 503 -3.87 13.17 -8.94
C HIS A 503 -2.68 13.56 -8.03
N ALA A 504 -2.66 13.08 -6.79
CA ALA A 504 -1.58 13.37 -5.84
C ALA A 504 -0.20 12.90 -6.34
N ILE A 505 -0.16 11.82 -7.11
CA ILE A 505 1.08 11.27 -7.70
C ILE A 505 1.27 11.67 -9.17
N GLY A 506 0.48 12.63 -9.67
CA GLY A 506 0.60 13.19 -11.03
C GLY A 506 0.09 12.27 -12.14
N LEU A 507 -0.88 11.40 -11.85
CA LEU A 507 -1.54 10.53 -12.84
C LEU A 507 -2.93 11.08 -13.15
N ASP A 508 -3.03 11.94 -14.17
CA ASP A 508 -4.26 12.64 -14.51
C ASP A 508 -5.14 11.88 -15.52
N ASP A 509 -4.69 10.71 -16.01
CA ASP A 509 -5.39 9.91 -17.02
C ASP A 509 -6.25 8.79 -16.44
N ARG A 510 -6.33 8.67 -15.10
CA ARG A 510 -7.03 7.61 -14.37
C ARG A 510 -7.74 8.09 -13.12
N GLY A 511 -8.46 7.20 -12.43
CA GLY A 511 -9.19 7.51 -11.20
C GLY A 511 -10.53 8.19 -11.43
N VAL A 512 -10.93 8.41 -12.69
CA VAL A 512 -12.24 8.94 -13.10
C VAL A 512 -12.79 8.11 -14.26
N LEU A 513 -14.07 7.79 -14.24
CA LEU A 513 -14.78 7.23 -15.39
C LEU A 513 -15.27 8.37 -16.28
N ALA A 514 -14.52 8.68 -17.33
CA ALA A 514 -14.87 9.69 -18.32
C ALA A 514 -14.26 9.34 -19.68
N PRO A 515 -14.88 9.77 -20.81
CA PRO A 515 -14.30 9.60 -22.13
C PRO A 515 -12.86 10.16 -22.20
N GLY A 516 -11.95 9.40 -22.81
CA GLY A 516 -10.52 9.72 -22.91
C GLY A 516 -9.68 9.23 -21.73
N TYR A 517 -10.28 8.90 -20.58
CA TYR A 517 -9.57 8.33 -19.44
C TYR A 517 -9.21 6.86 -19.68
N ARG A 518 -8.18 6.40 -19.00
CA ARG A 518 -7.76 5.01 -19.00
C ARG A 518 -8.90 4.11 -18.52
N ALA A 519 -9.11 3.01 -19.21
CA ALA A 519 -10.18 2.08 -18.90
C ALA A 519 -9.77 1.11 -17.78
N ASP A 520 -9.58 1.67 -16.58
CA ASP A 520 -9.35 0.98 -15.32
C ASP A 520 -10.67 1.01 -14.55
N VAL A 521 -11.37 -0.12 -14.45
CA VAL A 521 -12.75 -0.18 -13.98
C VAL A 521 -12.97 -1.38 -13.07
N ASN A 522 -13.69 -1.17 -11.97
CA ASN A 522 -14.23 -2.24 -11.13
C ASN A 522 -15.74 -2.37 -11.32
N VAL A 523 -16.23 -3.60 -11.46
CA VAL A 523 -17.65 -3.98 -11.40
C VAL A 523 -17.85 -4.76 -10.11
N ILE A 524 -18.64 -4.23 -9.18
CA ILE A 524 -18.71 -4.66 -7.79
C ILE A 524 -20.14 -5.00 -7.39
N ASP A 525 -20.36 -6.20 -6.88
CA ASP A 525 -21.55 -6.54 -6.10
C ASP A 525 -21.38 -5.93 -4.70
N TYR A 526 -21.83 -4.67 -4.55
CA TYR A 526 -21.58 -3.89 -3.35
C TYR A 526 -22.25 -4.46 -2.10
N ASP A 527 -23.39 -5.11 -2.24
CA ASP A 527 -24.12 -5.72 -1.13
C ASP A 527 -23.39 -6.96 -0.60
N ARG A 528 -22.66 -7.67 -1.49
CA ARG A 528 -21.86 -8.85 -1.15
C ARG A 528 -20.38 -8.55 -0.95
N LEU A 529 -19.96 -7.30 -1.16
CA LEU A 529 -18.56 -6.93 -0.97
C LEU A 529 -18.15 -7.12 0.48
N GLN A 530 -17.19 -8.02 0.71
CA GLN A 530 -16.76 -8.40 2.04
C GLN A 530 -15.33 -8.93 2.04
N LEU A 531 -14.53 -8.57 3.04
CA LEU A 531 -13.23 -9.16 3.28
C LEU A 531 -13.38 -10.59 3.84
N ARG A 532 -12.56 -11.52 3.34
CA ARG A 532 -12.39 -12.85 3.91
C ARG A 532 -11.35 -12.82 5.03
N VAL A 533 -11.36 -13.85 5.88
CA VAL A 533 -10.28 -14.07 6.84
C VAL A 533 -8.96 -14.25 6.08
N PRO A 534 -7.86 -13.62 6.54
CA PRO A 534 -6.54 -13.86 5.96
C PRO A 534 -6.15 -15.34 6.02
N GLU A 535 -5.50 -15.81 4.98
CA GLU A 535 -4.96 -17.17 4.88
C GLU A 535 -3.45 -17.16 4.63
N VAL A 536 -2.75 -18.20 5.06
CA VAL A 536 -1.33 -18.38 4.74
C VAL A 536 -1.21 -19.08 3.38
N VAL A 537 -0.51 -18.44 2.45
CA VAL A 537 -0.19 -19.03 1.13
C VAL A 537 1.33 -19.16 0.96
N TYR A 538 1.76 -20.11 0.12
CA TYR A 538 3.16 -20.45 -0.13
C TYR A 538 3.48 -20.19 -1.60
N ASP A 539 3.42 -18.92 -2.02
CA ASP A 539 3.54 -18.48 -3.41
C ASP A 539 4.68 -17.50 -3.67
N LEU A 540 5.52 -17.26 -2.66
CA LEU A 540 6.74 -16.47 -2.82
C LEU A 540 7.90 -17.36 -3.34
N PRO A 541 8.97 -16.77 -3.92
CA PRO A 541 10.17 -17.50 -4.31
C PRO A 541 10.64 -18.50 -3.25
N SER A 542 11.22 -19.62 -3.68
CA SER A 542 11.65 -20.74 -2.82
C SER A 542 10.56 -21.32 -1.93
N GLY A 543 9.26 -21.13 -2.28
CA GLY A 543 8.13 -21.59 -1.47
C GLY A 543 7.95 -20.78 -0.18
N GLY A 544 8.41 -19.53 -0.16
CA GLY A 544 8.19 -18.62 0.95
C GLY A 544 6.70 -18.38 1.19
N ARG A 545 6.33 -18.26 2.47
CA ARG A 545 4.94 -18.03 2.89
C ARG A 545 4.63 -16.55 3.04
N ARG A 546 3.35 -16.22 2.85
CA ARG A 546 2.81 -14.91 3.22
C ARG A 546 1.34 -15.00 3.62
N LEU A 547 0.85 -13.95 4.26
CA LEU A 547 -0.56 -13.73 4.47
C LEU A 547 -1.21 -13.19 3.18
N MET A 548 -2.37 -13.73 2.86
CA MET A 548 -3.21 -13.30 1.74
C MET A 548 -4.61 -13.02 2.26
N GLN A 549 -5.11 -11.82 2.06
CA GLN A 549 -6.52 -11.50 2.34
C GLN A 549 -7.24 -11.20 1.03
N ARG A 550 -8.27 -12.00 0.75
CA ARG A 550 -9.13 -11.85 -0.42
C ARG A 550 -10.41 -11.10 -0.04
N ALA A 551 -11.13 -10.66 -1.05
CA ALA A 551 -12.47 -10.09 -0.90
C ALA A 551 -13.45 -10.78 -1.85
N ASP A 552 -14.69 -10.97 -1.39
CA ASP A 552 -15.84 -11.33 -2.22
C ASP A 552 -16.49 -10.05 -2.75
N GLY A 553 -17.22 -10.14 -3.87
CA GLY A 553 -17.99 -9.04 -4.42
C GLY A 553 -17.32 -8.30 -5.58
N TYR A 554 -16.03 -8.52 -5.88
CA TYR A 554 -15.43 -8.00 -7.12
C TYR A 554 -15.80 -8.92 -8.29
N ASN A 555 -16.86 -8.56 -9.04
CA ASN A 555 -17.33 -9.34 -10.18
C ASN A 555 -16.38 -9.26 -11.38
N ALA A 556 -15.87 -8.06 -11.65
CA ALA A 556 -14.85 -7.84 -12.67
C ALA A 556 -13.90 -6.72 -12.25
N THR A 557 -12.61 -6.91 -12.54
CA THR A 557 -11.59 -5.85 -12.51
C THR A 557 -10.97 -5.76 -13.89
N ILE A 558 -11.00 -4.57 -14.47
CA ILE A 558 -10.54 -4.24 -15.80
C ILE A 558 -9.37 -3.27 -15.66
N VAL A 559 -8.26 -3.56 -16.33
CA VAL A 559 -7.08 -2.71 -16.41
C VAL A 559 -6.78 -2.44 -17.87
N ALA A 560 -6.60 -1.18 -18.23
CA ALA A 560 -6.35 -0.81 -19.63
C ALA A 560 -7.32 -1.45 -20.62
N GLY A 561 -8.61 -1.53 -20.26
CA GLY A 561 -9.65 -2.10 -21.10
C GLY A 561 -9.67 -3.62 -21.21
N GLN A 562 -8.83 -4.35 -20.47
CA GLN A 562 -8.80 -5.80 -20.47
C GLN A 562 -9.25 -6.35 -19.11
N LEU A 563 -10.08 -7.38 -19.14
CA LEU A 563 -10.55 -8.07 -17.93
C LEU A 563 -9.39 -8.87 -17.32
N VAL A 564 -8.88 -8.42 -16.19
CA VAL A 564 -7.75 -9.09 -15.49
C VAL A 564 -8.23 -10.05 -14.41
N ARG A 565 -9.40 -9.80 -13.83
CA ARG A 565 -10.02 -10.70 -12.82
C ARG A 565 -11.52 -10.79 -13.05
N CYS A 566 -12.05 -12.01 -12.90
CA CYS A 566 -13.48 -12.31 -12.98
C CYS A 566 -13.90 -13.13 -11.75
N GLY A 567 -14.85 -12.64 -10.95
CA GLY A 567 -15.28 -13.28 -9.71
C GLY A 567 -14.12 -13.54 -8.74
N GLY A 568 -13.15 -12.62 -8.65
CA GLY A 568 -11.95 -12.74 -7.83
C GLY A 568 -10.83 -13.64 -8.40
N THR A 569 -11.07 -14.33 -9.54
CA THR A 569 -10.09 -15.23 -10.17
C THR A 569 -9.34 -14.49 -11.29
N PRO A 570 -7.99 -14.61 -11.39
CA PRO A 570 -7.24 -14.06 -12.50
C PRO A 570 -7.66 -14.69 -13.84
N THR A 571 -7.73 -13.88 -14.90
CA THR A 571 -8.04 -14.33 -16.27
C THR A 571 -6.80 -14.74 -17.05
N GLY A 572 -5.61 -14.35 -16.58
CA GLY A 572 -4.35 -14.49 -17.29
C GLY A 572 -4.00 -13.27 -18.17
N ALA A 573 -4.89 -12.28 -18.32
CA ALA A 573 -4.56 -11.03 -18.98
C ALA A 573 -3.61 -10.18 -18.14
N LEU A 574 -2.55 -9.64 -18.77
CA LEU A 574 -1.50 -8.85 -18.13
C LEU A 574 -1.27 -7.52 -18.89
N PRO A 575 -2.28 -6.63 -18.93
CA PRO A 575 -2.18 -5.35 -19.65
C PRO A 575 -1.42 -4.28 -18.86
N GLY A 576 -1.21 -4.51 -17.57
CA GLY A 576 -0.51 -3.59 -16.68
C GLY A 576 0.96 -3.46 -17.05
N ARG A 577 1.50 -2.29 -16.80
CA ARG A 577 2.86 -1.92 -17.18
C ARG A 577 3.47 -0.96 -16.16
N LEU A 578 4.79 -0.74 -16.28
CA LEU A 578 5.43 0.37 -15.60
C LEU A 578 4.85 1.70 -16.08
N VAL A 579 4.32 2.49 -15.16
CA VAL A 579 3.90 3.88 -15.40
C VAL A 579 5.07 4.78 -15.07
N ARG A 580 5.50 5.56 -16.05
CA ARG A 580 6.54 6.58 -15.86
C ARG A 580 5.89 7.95 -15.72
N GLY A 581 6.38 8.77 -14.81
CA GLY A 581 6.00 10.18 -14.69
C GLY A 581 6.27 10.95 -15.97
N HIS A 582 5.66 12.13 -16.12
CA HIS A 582 5.89 12.98 -17.29
C HIS A 582 7.38 13.23 -17.47
N ARG A 583 7.92 12.74 -18.59
CA ARG A 583 9.22 13.23 -19.07
C ARG A 583 9.03 14.70 -19.42
N ALA A 584 9.76 15.60 -18.77
CA ALA A 584 9.90 16.93 -19.29
C ALA A 584 10.30 16.77 -20.76
N LEU A 585 9.46 17.27 -21.68
CA LEU A 585 9.81 17.28 -23.10
C LEU A 585 11.18 17.98 -23.18
N SER A 586 12.19 17.26 -23.68
CA SER A 586 13.49 17.85 -23.99
C SER A 586 13.24 19.00 -24.95
N ALA A 587 13.52 20.22 -24.46
CA ALA A 587 13.46 21.43 -25.26
C ALA A 587 14.47 21.39 -26.44
#